data_9eabcfe78520c59c67c17f8ef55494a7
#
_entry.id   9eabcfe78520c59c67c17f8ef55494a7
#
_cell.length_a   1.000
_cell.length_b   1.000
_cell.length_c   1.000
_cell.angle_alpha   90.00
_cell.angle_beta   90.00
_cell.angle_gamma   90.00
#
_symmetry.space_group_name_H-M   'P 1'
#
loop_
_entity.id
_entity.type
_entity.pdbx_description
1 polymer ?
#
loop_
_entity_poly.entity_id
_entity_poly.type
_entity_poly.pdbx_seq_one_letter_code
_entity_poly.pdbx_strand_id
1 'polypeptide(L)'
;MYKERGESRVATESMADIRRRIKSVNSTEHITNAMKLVSAAKLRRAKNTFEKTRDYFHYVTGSIADIFYDGNEVPERYLEGSREVGNTCFIIITSERGRCGSFNSNVIKQAEIEIEDDPNRSVLIMIGTKGKEYFEKRGKYIHSEYEMPPENISFADTKMIAKTVVDMYDKGVIDKVVLISTAFVNNLEQKVKSLQLLPFKMQDKEDFTTHDAQVFDTRERQVEYEPSIDEVFNYLIPKYVEIMLYSSVIESATCEHAARRMAMESATDNARDMLSKLSLYYNRARQSAITNEIIEVVSGSEAQK
;
A
#
# COMPACT_ATOMS: atom_id res chain seq x y z
N MET A 1 -31.58 17.20 11.92
CA MET A 1 -32.42 15.96 11.88
C MET A 1 -31.65 14.64 12.13
N TYR A 2 -30.31 14.58 12.01
CA TYR A 2 -29.54 13.38 12.34
C TYR A 2 -29.00 13.33 13.78
N LYS A 3 -28.96 14.47 14.50
CA LYS A 3 -28.46 14.53 15.90
C LYS A 3 -29.44 14.01 16.95
N GLU A 4 -30.74 14.23 16.73
CA GLU A 4 -31.81 13.88 17.70
C GLU A 4 -32.13 12.36 17.76
N ARG A 5 -31.85 11.61 16.67
CA ARG A 5 -32.07 10.14 16.68
C ARG A 5 -31.01 9.35 17.50
N GLY A 6 -29.85 9.95 17.77
CA GLY A 6 -28.82 9.35 18.62
C GLY A 6 -29.11 9.43 20.11
N GLU A 7 -29.66 10.54 20.54
CA GLU A 7 -29.97 10.80 21.97
C GLU A 7 -31.19 10.00 22.47
N SER A 8 -32.19 9.78 21.62
CA SER A 8 -33.41 9.02 21.97
C SER A 8 -33.17 7.51 22.17
N ARG A 9 -32.14 6.93 21.54
CA ARG A 9 -31.81 5.50 21.72
C ARG A 9 -31.02 5.18 22.98
N VAL A 10 -30.35 6.15 23.56
CA VAL A 10 -29.50 5.96 24.75
C VAL A 10 -30.31 6.01 26.04
N ALA A 11 -31.50 6.62 26.01
CA ALA A 11 -32.38 6.74 27.19
C ALA A 11 -33.00 5.40 27.68
N THR A 12 -32.88 4.31 26.91
CA THR A 12 -33.41 2.96 27.22
C THR A 12 -32.34 1.91 27.44
N GLU A 13 -31.04 2.23 27.30
CA GLU A 13 -29.96 1.27 27.56
C GLU A 13 -29.80 1.01 29.08
N SER A 14 -29.81 -0.28 29.47
CA SER A 14 -29.57 -0.65 30.90
C SER A 14 -28.13 -0.33 31.32
N MET A 15 -27.92 -0.05 32.61
CA MET A 15 -26.54 0.14 33.14
C MET A 15 -25.61 -1.02 32.82
N ALA A 16 -26.12 -2.25 32.74
CA ALA A 16 -25.37 -3.44 32.39
C ALA A 16 -24.89 -3.38 30.92
N ASP A 17 -25.72 -2.88 29.99
CA ASP A 17 -25.38 -2.74 28.58
C ASP A 17 -24.33 -1.67 28.38
N ILE A 18 -24.48 -0.50 29.04
CA ILE A 18 -23.47 0.57 29.00
C ILE A 18 -22.11 0.04 29.51
N ARG A 19 -22.11 -0.69 30.62
CA ARG A 19 -20.88 -1.27 31.18
C ARG A 19 -20.23 -2.29 30.24
N ARG A 20 -21.03 -3.11 29.55
CA ARG A 20 -20.55 -4.07 28.54
C ARG A 20 -19.91 -3.33 27.36
N ARG A 21 -20.53 -2.26 26.93
CA ARG A 21 -20.05 -1.41 25.83
C ARG A 21 -18.75 -0.70 26.19
N ILE A 22 -18.64 -0.14 27.41
CA ILE A 22 -17.38 0.42 27.93
C ILE A 22 -16.26 -0.63 27.88
N LYS A 23 -16.51 -1.86 28.34
CA LYS A 23 -15.51 -2.93 28.31
C LYS A 23 -15.07 -3.27 26.88
N SER A 24 -16.00 -3.34 25.93
CA SER A 24 -15.70 -3.62 24.51
C SER A 24 -14.88 -2.51 23.87
N VAL A 25 -15.26 -1.24 24.06
CA VAL A 25 -14.55 -0.08 23.50
C VAL A 25 -13.16 0.06 24.13
N ASN A 26 -13.02 -0.19 25.43
CA ASN A 26 -11.73 -0.18 26.11
C ASN A 26 -10.78 -1.27 25.53
N SER A 27 -11.29 -2.47 25.28
CA SER A 27 -10.52 -3.52 24.60
C SER A 27 -10.10 -3.10 23.18
N THR A 28 -10.99 -2.44 22.44
CA THR A 28 -10.69 -1.91 21.10
C THR A 28 -9.60 -0.83 21.16
N GLU A 29 -9.66 0.10 22.13
CA GLU A 29 -8.62 1.13 22.35
C GLU A 29 -7.25 0.50 22.58
N HIS A 30 -7.16 -0.51 23.45
CA HIS A 30 -5.91 -1.21 23.71
C HIS A 30 -5.35 -1.90 22.48
N ILE A 31 -6.21 -2.58 21.68
CA ILE A 31 -5.80 -3.25 20.44
C ILE A 31 -5.31 -2.23 19.41
N THR A 32 -6.05 -1.16 19.16
CA THR A 32 -5.68 -0.14 18.17
C THR A 32 -4.40 0.58 18.57
N ASN A 33 -4.22 0.89 19.86
CA ASN A 33 -3.01 1.50 20.37
C ASN A 33 -1.79 0.56 20.21
N ALA A 34 -1.94 -0.72 20.53
CA ALA A 34 -0.87 -1.71 20.29
C ALA A 34 -0.52 -1.82 18.80
N MET A 35 -1.53 -1.87 17.92
CA MET A 35 -1.32 -1.91 16.47
C MET A 35 -0.63 -0.63 15.94
N LYS A 36 -0.94 0.56 16.49
CA LYS A 36 -0.26 1.82 16.19
C LYS A 36 1.24 1.71 16.50
N LEU A 37 1.59 1.23 17.69
CA LEU A 37 2.99 1.09 18.13
C LEU A 37 3.76 0.08 17.26
N VAL A 38 3.17 -1.07 16.96
CA VAL A 38 3.77 -2.08 16.07
C VAL A 38 3.99 -1.52 14.67
N SER A 39 2.98 -0.80 14.13
CA SER A 39 3.10 -0.18 12.80
C SER A 39 4.18 0.89 12.75
N ALA A 40 4.35 1.67 13.82
CA ALA A 40 5.43 2.66 13.93
C ALA A 40 6.82 2.00 13.91
N ALA A 41 6.98 0.88 14.61
CA ALA A 41 8.25 0.13 14.62
C ALA A 41 8.57 -0.49 13.24
N LYS A 42 7.55 -1.05 12.57
CA LYS A 42 7.69 -1.61 11.22
C LYS A 42 7.97 -0.52 10.18
N LEU A 43 7.29 0.63 10.27
CA LEU A 43 7.55 1.80 9.42
C LEU A 43 9.02 2.24 9.50
N ARG A 44 9.56 2.33 10.72
CA ARG A 44 10.98 2.70 10.91
C ARG A 44 11.93 1.70 10.25
N ARG A 45 11.64 0.41 10.36
CA ARG A 45 12.47 -0.64 9.72
C ARG A 45 12.37 -0.57 8.20
N ALA A 46 11.16 -0.47 7.65
CA ALA A 46 10.94 -0.38 6.21
C ALA A 46 11.63 0.86 5.63
N LYS A 47 11.51 2.02 6.29
CA LYS A 47 12.18 3.26 5.88
C LYS A 47 13.70 3.13 5.86
N ASN A 48 14.30 2.54 6.89
CA ASN A 48 15.75 2.29 6.93
C ASN A 48 16.21 1.36 5.80
N THR A 49 15.40 0.36 5.43
CA THR A 49 15.69 -0.53 4.30
C THR A 49 15.57 0.22 2.98
N PHE A 50 14.52 1.02 2.81
CA PHE A 50 14.32 1.86 1.63
C PHE A 50 15.49 2.83 1.40
N GLU A 51 15.95 3.51 2.44
CA GLU A 51 17.08 4.44 2.36
C GLU A 51 18.38 3.73 1.94
N LYS A 52 18.61 2.50 2.40
CA LYS A 52 19.80 1.70 2.03
C LYS A 52 19.78 1.19 0.59
N THR A 53 18.62 0.96 0.02
CA THR A 53 18.48 0.47 -1.36
C THR A 53 18.49 1.59 -2.39
N ARG A 54 18.26 2.83 -1.94
CA ARG A 54 18.15 4.02 -2.82
C ARG A 54 19.39 4.22 -3.69
N ASP A 55 20.57 4.12 -3.13
CA ASP A 55 21.81 4.35 -3.87
C ASP A 55 22.00 3.31 -4.97
N TYR A 56 21.77 2.03 -4.67
CA TYR A 56 21.84 0.96 -5.67
C TYR A 56 20.81 1.15 -6.80
N PHE A 57 19.59 1.56 -6.43
CA PHE A 57 18.56 1.92 -7.40
C PHE A 57 19.03 3.03 -8.34
N HIS A 58 19.61 4.11 -7.81
CA HIS A 58 20.12 5.22 -8.61
C HIS A 58 21.25 4.81 -9.55
N TYR A 59 22.16 3.94 -9.09
CA TYR A 59 23.25 3.45 -9.97
C TYR A 59 22.71 2.63 -11.14
N VAL A 60 21.78 1.71 -10.90
CA VAL A 60 21.24 0.86 -11.97
C VAL A 60 20.41 1.68 -12.96
N THR A 61 19.52 2.53 -12.46
CA THR A 61 18.70 3.39 -13.35
C THR A 61 19.55 4.41 -14.09
N GLY A 62 20.57 4.99 -13.44
CA GLY A 62 21.53 5.89 -14.07
C GLY A 62 22.30 5.22 -15.20
N SER A 63 22.81 4.01 -14.98
CA SER A 63 23.55 3.28 -16.03
C SER A 63 22.69 2.99 -17.25
N ILE A 64 21.41 2.69 -17.07
CA ILE A 64 20.49 2.50 -18.20
C ILE A 64 20.22 3.83 -18.90
N ALA A 65 19.99 4.90 -18.13
CA ALA A 65 19.80 6.23 -18.70
C ALA A 65 21.01 6.68 -19.53
N ASP A 66 22.24 6.45 -19.04
CA ASP A 66 23.48 6.78 -19.75
C ASP A 66 23.56 6.10 -21.12
N ILE A 67 23.20 4.81 -21.21
CA ILE A 67 23.16 4.09 -22.49
C ILE A 67 22.20 4.76 -23.48
N PHE A 68 21.03 5.20 -23.01
CA PHE A 68 20.05 5.90 -23.84
C PHE A 68 20.53 7.30 -24.25
N TYR A 69 21.26 8.01 -23.36
CA TYR A 69 21.77 9.38 -23.65
C TYR A 69 22.92 9.39 -24.63
N ASP A 70 23.78 8.37 -24.59
CA ASP A 70 24.95 8.27 -25.46
C ASP A 70 24.60 8.01 -26.93
N GLY A 71 23.29 7.92 -27.25
CA GLY A 71 22.79 7.71 -28.60
C GLY A 71 23.08 6.31 -29.14
N ASN A 72 23.36 5.35 -28.24
CA ASN A 72 23.61 3.98 -28.61
C ASN A 72 22.35 3.30 -29.15
N GLU A 73 22.52 2.38 -30.09
CA GLU A 73 21.42 1.54 -30.57
C GLU A 73 20.99 0.57 -29.49
N VAL A 74 19.88 0.89 -28.82
CA VAL A 74 19.23 0.00 -27.87
C VAL A 74 18.49 -1.09 -28.62
N PRO A 75 18.50 -2.36 -28.15
CA PRO A 75 17.77 -3.43 -28.80
C PRO A 75 16.29 -3.07 -28.98
N GLU A 76 15.83 -3.03 -30.25
CA GLU A 76 14.46 -2.58 -30.61
C GLU A 76 13.37 -3.26 -29.77
N ARG A 77 13.56 -4.53 -29.42
CA ARG A 77 12.59 -5.31 -28.64
C ARG A 77 12.19 -4.70 -27.28
N TYR A 78 13.02 -3.82 -26.72
CA TYR A 78 12.78 -3.15 -25.45
C TYR A 78 12.29 -1.70 -25.61
N LEU A 79 12.15 -1.24 -26.85
CA LEU A 79 11.65 0.10 -27.15
C LEU A 79 10.15 0.09 -27.42
N GLU A 80 9.47 1.15 -26.98
CA GLU A 80 8.05 1.33 -27.25
C GLU A 80 7.81 1.46 -28.77
N GLY A 81 6.78 0.77 -29.27
CA GLY A 81 6.45 0.74 -30.70
C GLY A 81 7.15 -0.33 -31.51
N SER A 82 8.06 -1.12 -30.94
CA SER A 82 8.78 -2.19 -31.63
C SER A 82 7.91 -3.41 -31.96
N ARG A 83 6.83 -3.62 -31.21
CA ARG A 83 5.84 -4.68 -31.44
C ARG A 83 4.42 -4.21 -31.11
N GLU A 84 3.43 -4.89 -31.71
CA GLU A 84 2.04 -4.68 -31.32
C GLU A 84 1.82 -5.22 -29.91
N VAL A 85 1.12 -4.46 -29.06
CA VAL A 85 0.79 -4.87 -27.70
C VAL A 85 -0.51 -5.67 -27.75
N GLY A 86 -0.43 -6.96 -27.44
CA GLY A 86 -1.59 -7.87 -27.34
C GLY A 86 -1.93 -8.21 -25.90
N ASN A 87 -0.92 -8.33 -25.03
CA ASN A 87 -1.08 -8.70 -23.63
C ASN A 87 -0.32 -7.74 -22.71
N THR A 88 -1.01 -7.12 -21.77
CA THR A 88 -0.39 -6.27 -20.74
C THR A 88 -0.32 -6.99 -19.41
N CYS A 89 0.86 -7.07 -18.81
CA CYS A 89 1.08 -7.59 -17.48
C CYS A 89 1.01 -6.45 -16.45
N PHE A 90 0.07 -6.52 -15.52
CA PHE A 90 -0.03 -5.60 -14.39
C PHE A 90 0.50 -6.28 -13.13
N ILE A 91 1.57 -5.72 -12.55
CA ILE A 91 2.10 -6.11 -11.25
C ILE A 91 1.51 -5.16 -10.21
N ILE A 92 0.68 -5.67 -9.31
CA ILE A 92 -0.08 -4.83 -8.38
C ILE A 92 0.35 -5.15 -6.94
N ILE A 93 0.84 -4.13 -6.23
CA ILE A 93 1.34 -4.28 -4.86
C ILE A 93 0.29 -3.77 -3.87
N THR A 94 -0.27 -4.67 -3.08
CA THR A 94 -1.21 -4.38 -1.99
C THR A 94 -0.71 -4.97 -0.67
N SER A 95 -1.41 -4.70 0.43
CA SER A 95 -1.08 -5.34 1.71
C SER A 95 -1.66 -6.76 1.81
N GLU A 96 -1.07 -7.55 2.69
CA GLU A 96 -1.66 -8.83 3.10
C GLU A 96 -2.88 -8.63 4.01
N ARG A 97 -2.80 -7.66 4.93
CA ARG A 97 -3.83 -7.41 5.95
C ARG A 97 -4.44 -6.03 5.79
N GLY A 98 -5.74 -5.91 6.06
CA GLY A 98 -6.44 -4.63 6.07
C GLY A 98 -6.04 -3.70 7.23
N ARG A 99 -6.93 -2.76 7.57
CA ARG A 99 -6.78 -1.74 8.62
C ARG A 99 -5.63 -0.75 8.37
N CYS A 100 -5.34 -0.49 7.12
CA CYS A 100 -4.34 0.47 6.65
C CYS A 100 -4.99 1.68 5.94
N GLY A 101 -6.14 2.14 6.45
CA GLY A 101 -6.86 3.26 5.86
C GLY A 101 -7.25 2.99 4.41
N SER A 102 -7.00 3.97 3.53
CA SER A 102 -7.30 3.91 2.10
C SER A 102 -6.20 3.27 1.25
N PHE A 103 -5.10 2.81 1.83
CA PHE A 103 -3.94 2.29 1.10
C PHE A 103 -4.33 1.27 0.02
N ASN A 104 -5.01 0.18 0.40
CA ASN A 104 -5.41 -0.85 -0.56
C ASN A 104 -6.46 -0.36 -1.57
N SER A 105 -7.45 0.38 -1.11
CA SER A 105 -8.53 0.87 -1.98
C SER A 105 -8.02 1.84 -3.04
N ASN A 106 -7.03 2.65 -2.72
CA ASN A 106 -6.43 3.57 -3.69
C ASN A 106 -5.65 2.82 -4.78
N VAL A 107 -4.83 1.82 -4.39
CA VAL A 107 -4.07 0.99 -5.35
C VAL A 107 -5.03 0.19 -6.24
N ILE A 108 -6.03 -0.46 -5.64
CA ILE A 108 -7.00 -1.27 -6.36
C ILE A 108 -7.79 -0.42 -7.36
N LYS A 109 -8.24 0.76 -6.94
CA LYS A 109 -8.98 1.68 -7.81
C LYS A 109 -8.13 2.13 -9.01
N GLN A 110 -6.86 2.48 -8.77
CA GLN A 110 -5.96 2.86 -9.85
C GLN A 110 -5.73 1.69 -10.82
N ALA A 111 -5.49 0.50 -10.29
CA ALA A 111 -5.32 -0.70 -11.10
C ALA A 111 -6.57 -1.04 -11.91
N GLU A 112 -7.76 -0.87 -11.32
CA GLU A 112 -9.03 -1.11 -12.02
C GLU A 112 -9.20 -0.16 -13.22
N ILE A 113 -8.93 1.14 -13.01
CA ILE A 113 -8.98 2.14 -14.09
C ILE A 113 -8.01 1.76 -15.22
N GLU A 114 -6.75 1.45 -14.90
CA GLU A 114 -5.75 1.14 -15.93
C GLU A 114 -6.02 -0.16 -16.67
N ILE A 115 -6.60 -1.17 -15.98
CA ILE A 115 -7.00 -2.43 -16.60
C ILE A 115 -8.22 -2.25 -17.50
N GLU A 116 -9.14 -1.34 -17.16
CA GLU A 116 -10.33 -1.04 -17.97
C GLU A 116 -10.00 -0.15 -19.16
N ASP A 117 -9.06 0.78 -19.01
CA ASP A 117 -8.62 1.69 -20.08
C ASP A 117 -7.67 0.99 -21.07
N ASP A 118 -7.02 -0.11 -20.68
CA ASP A 118 -6.13 -0.87 -21.57
C ASP A 118 -6.93 -1.80 -22.49
N PRO A 119 -6.89 -1.62 -23.82
CA PRO A 119 -7.63 -2.45 -24.77
C PRO A 119 -7.10 -3.89 -24.86
N ASN A 120 -5.93 -4.16 -24.27
CA ASN A 120 -5.25 -5.44 -24.38
C ASN A 120 -5.71 -6.42 -23.32
N ARG A 121 -5.37 -7.69 -23.52
CA ARG A 121 -5.63 -8.72 -22.52
C ARG A 121 -4.76 -8.51 -21.28
N SER A 122 -5.39 -8.39 -20.13
CA SER A 122 -4.70 -8.19 -18.86
C SER A 122 -4.23 -9.50 -18.25
N VAL A 123 -2.97 -9.57 -17.87
CA VAL A 123 -2.34 -10.64 -17.09
C VAL A 123 -1.95 -10.05 -15.74
N LEU A 124 -2.47 -10.57 -14.63
CA LEU A 124 -2.25 -9.99 -13.32
C LEU A 124 -1.22 -10.79 -12.52
N ILE A 125 -0.26 -10.09 -11.93
CA ILE A 125 0.66 -10.60 -10.92
C ILE A 125 0.37 -9.84 -9.63
N MET A 126 -0.06 -10.56 -8.60
CA MET A 126 -0.51 -9.96 -7.36
C MET A 126 0.54 -10.12 -6.25
N ILE A 127 0.90 -9.02 -5.61
CA ILE A 127 1.71 -8.99 -4.39
C ILE A 127 0.80 -8.52 -3.27
N GLY A 128 0.57 -9.39 -2.27
CA GLY A 128 -0.36 -9.15 -1.16
C GLY A 128 -1.79 -9.62 -1.42
N THR A 129 -2.40 -10.13 -0.37
CA THR A 129 -3.70 -10.84 -0.42
C THR A 129 -4.88 -9.92 -0.76
N LYS A 130 -4.83 -8.62 -0.40
CA LYS A 130 -6.01 -7.74 -0.55
C LYS A 130 -6.35 -7.41 -2.00
N GLY A 131 -5.35 -7.25 -2.85
CA GLY A 131 -5.56 -7.10 -4.28
C GLY A 131 -6.05 -8.39 -4.93
N LYS A 132 -5.42 -9.53 -4.57
CA LYS A 132 -5.85 -10.85 -5.02
C LYS A 132 -7.33 -11.07 -4.74
N GLU A 133 -7.76 -10.99 -3.46
CA GLU A 133 -9.16 -11.17 -3.05
C GLU A 133 -10.15 -10.31 -3.84
N TYR A 134 -9.72 -9.10 -4.22
CA TYR A 134 -10.56 -8.17 -4.96
C TYR A 134 -10.74 -8.57 -6.43
N PHE A 135 -9.64 -8.83 -7.13
CA PHE A 135 -9.67 -9.13 -8.57
C PHE A 135 -10.17 -10.54 -8.86
N GLU A 136 -9.89 -11.52 -7.99
CA GLU A 136 -10.40 -12.87 -8.07
C GLU A 136 -11.94 -12.90 -8.00
N LYS A 137 -12.54 -12.16 -7.06
CA LYS A 137 -14.00 -12.01 -6.95
C LYS A 137 -14.66 -11.38 -8.18
N ARG A 138 -13.89 -10.68 -9.02
CA ARG A 138 -14.34 -10.07 -10.27
C ARG A 138 -14.03 -10.93 -11.50
N GLY A 139 -13.54 -12.14 -11.29
CA GLY A 139 -13.25 -13.09 -12.37
C GLY A 139 -12.07 -12.68 -13.25
N LYS A 140 -11.18 -11.79 -12.78
CA LYS A 140 -9.96 -11.41 -13.51
C LYS A 140 -8.94 -12.56 -13.42
N TYR A 141 -8.22 -12.80 -14.52
CA TYR A 141 -7.19 -13.84 -14.55
C TYR A 141 -5.93 -13.39 -13.80
N ILE A 142 -5.59 -14.14 -12.75
CA ILE A 142 -4.36 -13.94 -11.97
C ILE A 142 -3.37 -15.01 -12.39
N HIS A 143 -2.24 -14.61 -12.96
CA HIS A 143 -1.19 -15.51 -13.42
C HIS A 143 -0.38 -16.06 -12.27
N SER A 144 0.03 -15.18 -11.34
CA SER A 144 0.78 -15.55 -10.14
C SER A 144 0.47 -14.63 -8.97
N GLU A 145 0.65 -15.18 -7.78
CA GLU A 145 0.32 -14.53 -6.53
C GLU A 145 1.42 -14.77 -5.50
N TYR A 146 1.71 -13.73 -4.71
CA TYR A 146 2.68 -13.76 -3.63
C TYR A 146 1.99 -13.29 -2.36
N GLU A 147 1.45 -14.27 -1.61
CA GLU A 147 0.69 -14.05 -0.37
C GLU A 147 1.62 -13.82 0.83
N MET A 148 2.52 -12.85 0.71
CA MET A 148 3.40 -12.44 1.79
C MET A 148 3.27 -10.94 2.04
N PRO A 149 3.41 -10.51 3.33
CA PRO A 149 3.52 -9.08 3.60
C PRO A 149 4.68 -8.49 2.79
N PRO A 150 4.47 -7.33 2.12
CA PRO A 150 5.52 -6.69 1.32
C PRO A 150 6.84 -6.49 2.10
N GLU A 151 6.77 -6.24 3.40
CA GLU A 151 7.96 -6.09 4.25
C GLU A 151 8.77 -7.38 4.45
N ASN A 152 8.22 -8.54 4.14
CA ASN A 152 8.88 -9.85 4.25
C ASN A 152 9.43 -10.35 2.91
N ILE A 153 9.09 -9.69 1.80
CA ILE A 153 9.59 -10.05 0.48
C ILE A 153 11.07 -9.70 0.42
N SER A 154 11.90 -10.72 0.22
CA SER A 154 13.33 -10.55 0.07
C SER A 154 13.72 -10.12 -1.36
N PHE A 155 14.97 -9.65 -1.53
CA PHE A 155 15.50 -9.39 -2.87
C PHE A 155 15.51 -10.66 -3.75
N ALA A 156 15.72 -11.83 -3.16
CA ALA A 156 15.66 -13.09 -3.89
C ALA A 156 14.26 -13.42 -4.42
N ASP A 157 13.21 -13.09 -3.65
CA ASP A 157 11.83 -13.28 -4.08
C ASP A 157 11.49 -12.35 -5.24
N THR A 158 11.86 -11.07 -5.15
CA THR A 158 11.64 -10.11 -6.25
C THR A 158 12.43 -10.46 -7.49
N LYS A 159 13.62 -11.02 -7.35
CA LYS A 159 14.41 -11.55 -8.46
C LYS A 159 13.68 -12.68 -9.19
N MET A 160 13.02 -13.59 -8.46
CA MET A 160 12.22 -14.65 -9.09
C MET A 160 11.01 -14.08 -9.84
N ILE A 161 10.33 -13.10 -9.26
CA ILE A 161 9.20 -12.42 -9.92
C ILE A 161 9.69 -11.71 -11.18
N ALA A 162 10.75 -10.93 -11.08
CA ALA A 162 11.34 -10.21 -12.21
C ALA A 162 11.76 -11.14 -13.33
N LYS A 163 12.42 -12.27 -12.99
CA LYS A 163 12.79 -13.28 -13.98
C LYS A 163 11.58 -13.85 -14.71
N THR A 164 10.51 -14.18 -13.98
CA THR A 164 9.26 -14.68 -14.59
C THR A 164 8.70 -13.65 -15.57
N VAL A 165 8.66 -12.38 -15.19
CA VAL A 165 8.14 -11.29 -16.02
C VAL A 165 8.99 -11.08 -17.28
N VAL A 166 10.33 -11.05 -17.13
CA VAL A 166 11.25 -10.89 -18.26
C VAL A 166 11.18 -12.10 -19.19
N ASP A 167 11.16 -13.32 -18.66
CA ASP A 167 11.01 -14.55 -19.46
C ASP A 167 9.68 -14.55 -20.26
N MET A 168 8.58 -14.06 -19.67
CA MET A 168 7.30 -13.92 -20.37
C MET A 168 7.37 -12.85 -21.47
N TYR A 169 8.04 -11.76 -21.19
CA TYR A 169 8.24 -10.67 -22.15
C TYR A 169 9.11 -11.11 -23.34
N ASP A 170 10.23 -11.74 -23.08
CA ASP A 170 11.15 -12.24 -24.12
C ASP A 170 10.52 -13.32 -25.00
N LYS A 171 9.64 -14.14 -24.43
CA LYS A 171 8.88 -15.17 -25.17
C LYS A 171 7.65 -14.63 -25.92
N GLY A 172 7.35 -13.34 -25.80
CA GLY A 172 6.15 -12.73 -26.41
C GLY A 172 4.82 -13.20 -25.80
N VAL A 173 4.85 -13.70 -24.55
CA VAL A 173 3.61 -14.04 -23.80
C VAL A 173 2.93 -12.76 -23.29
N ILE A 174 3.74 -11.76 -22.95
CA ILE A 174 3.32 -10.41 -22.60
C ILE A 174 4.14 -9.41 -23.39
N ASP A 175 3.54 -8.28 -23.75
CA ASP A 175 4.14 -7.26 -24.59
C ASP A 175 4.36 -5.94 -23.85
N LYS A 176 3.70 -5.79 -22.71
CA LYS A 176 3.81 -4.62 -21.84
C LYS A 176 3.79 -5.01 -20.38
N VAL A 177 4.58 -4.35 -19.56
CA VAL A 177 4.66 -4.58 -18.11
C VAL A 177 4.45 -3.26 -17.39
N VAL A 178 3.42 -3.21 -16.55
CA VAL A 178 3.06 -2.05 -15.74
C VAL A 178 3.08 -2.44 -14.27
N LEU A 179 3.79 -1.66 -13.47
CA LEU A 179 3.89 -1.81 -12.03
C LEU A 179 3.03 -0.75 -11.34
N ILE A 180 2.02 -1.19 -10.59
CA ILE A 180 1.14 -0.32 -9.81
C ILE A 180 1.47 -0.46 -8.34
N SER A 181 1.99 0.60 -7.75
CA SER A 181 2.51 0.64 -6.39
C SER A 181 2.17 1.97 -5.71
N THR A 182 2.57 2.12 -4.45
CA THR A 182 2.38 3.36 -3.71
C THR A 182 3.73 4.00 -3.42
N ALA A 183 3.90 5.25 -3.83
CA ALA A 183 5.06 6.08 -3.57
C ALA A 183 4.94 6.81 -2.22
N PHE A 184 6.04 6.88 -1.49
CA PHE A 184 6.13 7.55 -0.21
C PHE A 184 6.51 9.02 -0.39
N VAL A 185 5.56 9.92 -0.24
CA VAL A 185 5.81 11.37 -0.24
C VAL A 185 6.21 11.82 1.18
N ASN A 186 5.38 11.51 2.15
CA ASN A 186 5.64 11.75 3.57
C ASN A 186 4.74 10.85 4.45
N ASN A 187 4.84 10.98 5.77
CA ASN A 187 4.05 10.15 6.69
C ASN A 187 2.53 10.34 6.58
N LEU A 188 2.07 11.46 6.03
CA LEU A 188 0.65 11.80 5.88
C LEU A 188 0.14 11.55 4.46
N GLU A 189 1.02 11.70 3.47
CA GLU A 189 0.67 11.62 2.06
C GLU A 189 1.40 10.48 1.38
N GLN A 190 0.64 9.58 0.79
CA GLN A 190 1.11 8.52 -0.07
C GLN A 190 0.35 8.60 -1.39
N LYS A 191 1.05 8.47 -2.51
CA LYS A 191 0.49 8.55 -3.85
C LYS A 191 0.61 7.21 -4.56
N VAL A 192 -0.47 6.73 -5.13
CA VAL A 192 -0.38 5.59 -6.05
C VAL A 192 0.33 6.06 -7.30
N LYS A 193 1.27 5.27 -7.77
CA LYS A 193 1.96 5.47 -9.05
C LYS A 193 1.82 4.21 -9.90
N SER A 194 1.70 4.44 -11.17
CA SER A 194 1.80 3.45 -12.22
C SER A 194 3.08 3.71 -13.01
N LEU A 195 3.88 2.68 -13.17
CA LEU A 195 5.15 2.74 -13.86
C LEU A 195 5.21 1.65 -14.92
N GLN A 196 5.37 2.03 -16.16
CA GLN A 196 5.67 1.09 -17.24
C GLN A 196 7.11 0.62 -17.11
N LEU A 197 7.34 -0.67 -16.83
CA LEU A 197 8.67 -1.25 -16.73
C LEU A 197 9.22 -1.65 -18.11
N LEU A 198 8.36 -2.22 -18.94
CA LEU A 198 8.68 -2.68 -20.30
C LEU A 198 7.48 -2.46 -21.22
N PRO A 199 7.69 -2.13 -22.50
CA PRO A 199 8.92 -1.60 -23.06
C PRO A 199 9.26 -0.20 -22.52
N PHE A 200 10.49 0.25 -22.72
CA PHE A 200 10.91 1.58 -22.29
C PHE A 200 10.28 2.67 -23.16
N LYS A 201 9.81 3.73 -22.51
CA LYS A 201 9.40 4.96 -23.16
C LYS A 201 10.60 5.89 -23.31
N MET A 202 10.91 6.30 -24.51
CA MET A 202 12.00 7.28 -24.74
C MET A 202 11.76 8.63 -24.05
N GLN A 203 10.52 8.92 -23.63
CA GLN A 203 10.14 10.18 -22.97
C GLN A 203 10.33 10.16 -21.46
N ASP A 204 10.49 9.00 -20.84
CA ASP A 204 10.60 8.85 -19.36
C ASP A 204 12.00 9.23 -18.84
N LYS A 205 12.74 10.06 -19.60
CA LYS A 205 14.04 10.62 -19.18
C LYS A 205 13.95 11.36 -17.83
N GLU A 206 12.79 11.94 -17.51
CA GLU A 206 12.53 12.63 -16.26
C GLU A 206 12.20 11.66 -15.12
N ASP A 207 11.61 10.48 -15.40
CA ASP A 207 11.27 9.48 -14.35
C ASP A 207 12.51 8.79 -13.78
N PHE A 208 13.60 8.71 -14.53
CA PHE A 208 14.89 8.23 -14.03
C PHE A 208 15.59 9.24 -13.11
N THR A 209 15.16 10.50 -13.11
CA THR A 209 15.75 11.60 -12.34
C THR A 209 14.91 12.02 -11.13
N THR A 210 13.96 11.21 -10.67
CA THR A 210 13.09 11.58 -9.55
C THR A 210 13.88 11.93 -8.28
N HIS A 211 13.73 13.17 -7.87
CA HIS A 211 14.03 13.75 -6.55
C HIS A 211 15.38 13.34 -5.93
N ASP A 212 16.40 14.13 -6.08
CA ASP A 212 17.76 14.02 -5.50
C ASP A 212 18.81 13.26 -6.32
N ALA A 213 18.59 12.94 -7.57
CA ALA A 213 19.73 12.63 -8.41
C ALA A 213 20.59 13.90 -8.51
N GLN A 214 21.65 13.96 -7.71
CA GLN A 214 22.87 14.59 -8.20
C GLN A 214 23.19 13.80 -9.45
N VAL A 215 22.68 14.29 -10.58
CA VAL A 215 23.07 13.83 -11.91
C VAL A 215 24.58 13.94 -11.88
N PHE A 216 25.27 12.82 -11.75
CA PHE A 216 26.67 12.78 -12.06
C PHE A 216 26.72 13.32 -13.50
N ASP A 217 27.30 14.51 -13.65
CA ASP A 217 27.41 15.16 -14.95
C ASP A 217 28.35 14.31 -15.81
N THR A 218 27.78 13.24 -16.40
CA THR A 218 28.50 12.28 -17.24
C THR A 218 28.63 12.78 -18.68
N ARG A 219 28.11 14.00 -18.96
CA ARG A 219 28.07 14.59 -20.32
C ARG A 219 29.42 14.76 -20.99
N GLU A 220 30.53 14.55 -20.29
CA GLU A 220 31.89 14.62 -20.82
C GLU A 220 32.63 13.26 -20.86
N ARG A 221 31.97 12.16 -20.49
CA ARG A 221 32.62 10.83 -20.48
C ARG A 221 32.10 10.01 -21.65
N GLN A 222 32.99 9.68 -22.59
CA GLN A 222 32.75 8.58 -23.51
C GLN A 222 32.83 7.27 -22.73
N VAL A 223 31.70 6.57 -22.60
CA VAL A 223 31.63 5.27 -21.96
C VAL A 223 31.79 4.19 -23.04
N GLU A 224 32.79 3.32 -22.86
CA GLU A 224 32.96 2.14 -23.71
C GLU A 224 32.24 0.96 -23.07
N TYR A 225 31.43 0.26 -23.86
CA TYR A 225 30.64 -0.88 -23.40
C TYR A 225 31.29 -2.19 -23.88
N GLU A 226 31.73 -3.04 -22.97
CA GLU A 226 32.35 -4.34 -23.26
C GLU A 226 31.44 -5.49 -22.78
N PRO A 227 31.26 -6.56 -23.54
CA PRO A 227 31.82 -6.81 -24.87
C PRO A 227 31.07 -6.15 -26.01
N SER A 228 29.77 -5.79 -25.82
CA SER A 228 28.93 -5.04 -26.74
C SER A 228 27.76 -4.39 -25.97
N ILE A 229 27.16 -3.37 -26.56
CA ILE A 229 25.99 -2.69 -26.00
C ILE A 229 24.82 -3.67 -25.81
N ASP A 230 24.57 -4.52 -26.80
CA ASP A 230 23.51 -5.53 -26.74
C ASP A 230 23.67 -6.49 -25.56
N GLU A 231 24.89 -6.98 -25.32
CA GLU A 231 25.16 -7.90 -24.19
C GLU A 231 25.02 -7.18 -22.85
N VAL A 232 25.54 -5.96 -22.75
CA VAL A 232 25.39 -5.13 -21.54
C VAL A 232 23.92 -4.82 -21.28
N PHE A 233 23.15 -4.45 -22.30
CA PHE A 233 21.75 -4.14 -22.17
C PHE A 233 20.91 -5.37 -21.76
N ASN A 234 21.16 -6.51 -22.39
CA ASN A 234 20.56 -7.80 -22.05
C ASN A 234 20.84 -8.23 -20.60
N TYR A 235 21.97 -7.85 -20.05
CA TYR A 235 22.31 -8.07 -18.65
C TYR A 235 21.61 -7.06 -17.72
N LEU A 236 21.53 -5.78 -18.13
CA LEU A 236 20.99 -4.71 -17.31
C LEU A 236 19.46 -4.76 -17.20
N ILE A 237 18.73 -5.17 -18.25
CA ILE A 237 17.26 -5.20 -18.23
C ILE A 237 16.70 -6.06 -17.10
N PRO A 238 17.10 -7.32 -16.92
CA PRO A 238 16.63 -8.10 -15.78
C PRO A 238 16.97 -7.44 -14.45
N LYS A 239 18.14 -6.81 -14.34
CA LYS A 239 18.58 -6.09 -13.13
C LYS A 239 17.72 -4.86 -12.86
N TYR A 240 17.37 -4.13 -13.90
CA TYR A 240 16.44 -3.01 -13.80
C TYR A 240 15.07 -3.45 -13.27
N VAL A 241 14.48 -4.48 -13.87
CA VAL A 241 13.17 -4.98 -13.42
C VAL A 241 13.27 -5.52 -11.97
N GLU A 242 14.35 -6.25 -11.62
CA GLU A 242 14.61 -6.73 -10.26
C GLU A 242 14.62 -5.58 -9.24
N ILE A 243 15.39 -4.52 -9.52
CA ILE A 243 15.57 -3.41 -8.57
C ILE A 243 14.35 -2.51 -8.49
N MET A 244 13.68 -2.24 -9.63
CA MET A 244 12.45 -1.45 -9.67
C MET A 244 11.34 -2.14 -8.86
N LEU A 245 11.19 -3.45 -9.04
CA LEU A 245 10.22 -4.23 -8.30
C LEU A 245 10.55 -4.24 -6.80
N TYR A 246 11.81 -4.50 -6.43
CA TYR A 246 12.24 -4.54 -5.03
C TYR A 246 12.06 -3.18 -4.34
N SER A 247 12.49 -2.10 -4.97
CA SER A 247 12.32 -0.74 -4.46
C SER A 247 10.85 -0.40 -4.24
N SER A 248 9.99 -0.72 -5.23
CA SER A 248 8.55 -0.46 -5.14
C SER A 248 7.85 -1.30 -4.06
N VAL A 249 8.30 -2.54 -3.83
CA VAL A 249 7.79 -3.38 -2.74
C VAL A 249 8.12 -2.77 -1.38
N ILE A 250 9.38 -2.36 -1.16
CA ILE A 250 9.80 -1.74 0.12
C ILE A 250 9.13 -0.38 0.33
N GLU A 251 9.03 0.42 -0.74
CA GLU A 251 8.34 1.71 -0.69
C GLU A 251 6.85 1.53 -0.34
N SER A 252 6.17 0.58 -0.98
CA SER A 252 4.78 0.22 -0.68
C SER A 252 4.62 -0.29 0.75
N ALA A 253 5.55 -1.10 1.27
CA ALA A 253 5.55 -1.54 2.68
C ALA A 253 5.68 -0.35 3.64
N THR A 254 6.53 0.62 3.30
CA THR A 254 6.68 1.85 4.07
C THR A 254 5.37 2.64 4.10
N CYS A 255 4.71 2.80 2.94
CA CYS A 255 3.41 3.46 2.82
C CYS A 255 2.31 2.71 3.58
N GLU A 256 2.26 1.40 3.48
CA GLU A 256 1.30 0.55 4.19
C GLU A 256 1.40 0.75 5.71
N HIS A 257 2.62 0.74 6.26
CA HIS A 257 2.82 0.93 7.69
C HIS A 257 2.54 2.36 8.15
N ALA A 258 2.84 3.37 7.32
CA ALA A 258 2.48 4.75 7.59
C ALA A 258 0.95 4.93 7.64
N ALA A 259 0.25 4.43 6.63
CA ALA A 259 -1.21 4.47 6.55
C ALA A 259 -1.87 3.70 7.72
N ARG A 260 -1.35 2.51 8.05
CA ARG A 260 -1.86 1.73 9.19
C ARG A 260 -1.63 2.45 10.51
N ARG A 261 -0.46 3.04 10.74
CA ARG A 261 -0.18 3.84 11.94
C ARG A 261 -1.20 4.96 12.10
N MET A 262 -1.44 5.74 11.04
CA MET A 262 -2.40 6.84 11.05
C MET A 262 -3.84 6.37 11.29
N ALA A 263 -4.24 5.30 10.62
CA ALA A 263 -5.58 4.72 10.80
C ALA A 263 -5.81 4.20 12.23
N MET A 264 -4.79 3.57 12.83
CA MET A 264 -4.87 3.07 14.21
C MET A 264 -4.80 4.19 15.24
N GLU A 265 -4.07 5.28 14.97
CA GLU A 265 -4.06 6.49 15.78
C GLU A 265 -5.45 7.12 15.83
N SER A 266 -6.06 7.38 14.68
CA SER A 266 -7.43 7.89 14.59
C SER A 266 -8.45 6.97 15.27
N ALA A 267 -8.33 5.65 15.09
CA ALA A 267 -9.20 4.68 15.73
C ALA A 267 -9.04 4.68 17.27
N THR A 268 -7.82 4.85 17.77
CA THR A 268 -7.54 4.93 19.22
C THR A 268 -8.15 6.19 19.83
N ASP A 269 -8.00 7.33 19.18
CA ASP A 269 -8.55 8.60 19.65
C ASP A 269 -10.09 8.59 19.63
N ASN A 270 -10.69 8.07 18.57
CA ASN A 270 -12.14 7.86 18.49
C ASN A 270 -12.65 6.92 19.61
N ALA A 271 -11.89 5.87 19.95
CA ALA A 271 -12.25 4.97 21.04
C ALA A 271 -12.19 5.68 22.40
N ARG A 272 -11.19 6.51 22.65
CA ARG A 272 -11.07 7.33 23.88
C ARG A 272 -12.22 8.32 24.04
N ASP A 273 -12.58 9.01 22.96
CA ASP A 273 -13.73 9.91 22.96
C ASP A 273 -15.03 9.16 23.27
N MET A 274 -15.20 7.98 22.69
CA MET A 274 -16.36 7.14 22.97
C MET A 274 -16.38 6.67 24.42
N LEU A 275 -15.24 6.27 24.99
CA LEU A 275 -15.14 5.89 26.41
C LEU A 275 -15.52 7.06 27.33
N SER A 276 -15.06 8.26 27.04
CA SER A 276 -15.41 9.46 27.80
C SER A 276 -16.93 9.68 27.81
N LYS A 277 -17.56 9.63 26.64
CA LYS A 277 -19.03 9.77 26.50
C LYS A 277 -19.78 8.67 27.26
N LEU A 278 -19.39 7.41 27.07
CA LEU A 278 -20.02 6.28 27.74
C LEU A 278 -19.88 6.35 29.26
N SER A 279 -18.74 6.83 29.77
CA SER A 279 -18.55 7.04 31.23
C SER A 279 -19.49 8.09 31.79
N LEU A 280 -19.74 9.18 31.04
CA LEU A 280 -20.74 10.18 31.45
C LEU A 280 -22.15 9.59 31.46
N TYR A 281 -22.53 8.83 30.43
CA TYR A 281 -23.83 8.17 30.39
C TYR A 281 -24.01 7.15 31.50
N TYR A 282 -22.99 6.36 31.77
CA TYR A 282 -22.99 5.40 32.90
C TYR A 282 -23.22 6.09 34.26
N ASN A 283 -22.50 7.18 34.52
CA ASN A 283 -22.64 7.94 35.75
C ASN A 283 -24.06 8.56 35.91
N ARG A 284 -24.62 9.10 34.80
CA ARG A 284 -26.00 9.62 34.80
C ARG A 284 -27.02 8.50 35.06
N ALA A 285 -26.88 7.37 34.34
CA ALA A 285 -27.78 6.22 34.57
C ALA A 285 -27.69 5.68 35.98
N ARG A 286 -26.48 5.60 36.56
CA ARG A 286 -26.25 5.19 37.94
C ARG A 286 -26.94 6.13 38.94
N GLN A 287 -26.78 7.46 38.74
CA GLN A 287 -27.44 8.44 39.62
C GLN A 287 -28.96 8.33 39.55
N SER A 288 -29.52 8.18 38.33
CA SER A 288 -30.95 8.01 38.11
C SER A 288 -31.47 6.71 38.81
N ALA A 289 -30.72 5.59 38.67
CA ALA A 289 -31.10 4.34 39.31
C ALA A 289 -31.11 4.45 40.85
N ILE A 290 -30.07 5.05 41.44
CA ILE A 290 -29.99 5.29 42.88
C ILE A 290 -31.16 6.20 43.34
N THR A 291 -31.44 7.26 42.60
CA THR A 291 -32.55 8.18 42.93
C THR A 291 -33.91 7.45 42.91
N ASN A 292 -34.15 6.63 41.87
CA ASN A 292 -35.37 5.84 41.78
C ASN A 292 -35.49 4.82 42.92
N GLU A 293 -34.40 4.13 43.29
CA GLU A 293 -34.38 3.18 44.43
C GLU A 293 -34.69 3.88 45.76
N ILE A 294 -34.14 5.09 45.98
CA ILE A 294 -34.45 5.92 47.16
C ILE A 294 -35.98 6.31 47.17
N ILE A 295 -36.49 6.76 46.00
CA ILE A 295 -37.89 7.11 45.89
C ILE A 295 -38.80 5.92 46.16
N GLU A 296 -38.49 4.74 45.61
CA GLU A 296 -39.25 3.49 45.87
C GLU A 296 -39.23 3.11 47.36
N VAL A 297 -38.09 3.19 48.01
CA VAL A 297 -37.98 2.88 49.47
C VAL A 297 -38.74 3.88 50.29
N VAL A 298 -38.67 5.18 50.02
CA VAL A 298 -39.36 6.22 50.75
C VAL A 298 -40.89 6.10 50.55
N SER A 299 -41.34 5.95 49.27
CA SER A 299 -42.77 5.79 48.95
C SER A 299 -43.35 4.49 49.56
N GLY A 300 -42.58 3.38 49.56
CA GLY A 300 -42.97 2.14 50.18
C GLY A 300 -43.08 2.25 51.72
N SER A 301 -42.22 3.04 52.37
CA SER A 301 -42.28 3.34 53.78
C SER A 301 -43.48 4.20 54.19
N GLU A 302 -43.87 5.17 53.34
CA GLU A 302 -45.05 6.01 53.55
C GLU A 302 -46.36 5.23 53.34
N ALA A 303 -46.41 4.30 52.40
CA ALA A 303 -47.59 3.45 52.16
C ALA A 303 -47.83 2.40 53.25
N GLN A 304 -46.89 2.17 54.16
CA GLN A 304 -47.03 1.26 55.34
C GLN A 304 -47.47 2.00 56.61
N LYS A 305 -47.55 3.30 56.61
CA LYS A 305 -48.12 4.10 57.70
C LYS A 305 -49.61 4.38 57.46
#